data_e269be2fdb99708a4118d03dee9a9db6
#
_entry.id   e269be2fdb99708a4118d03dee9a9db6
#
_cell.length_a   1.000
_cell.length_b   1.000
_cell.length_c   1.000
_cell.angle_alpha   90.00
_cell.angle_beta   90.00
_cell.angle_gamma   90.00
#
_symmetry.space_group_name_H-M   'P 1'
#
loop_
_entity.id
_entity.type
_entity.pdbx_description
1 polymer ?
#
loop_
_entity_poly.entity_id
_entity_poly.type
_entity_poly.pdbx_seq_one_letter_code
_entity_poly.pdbx_strand_id
1 'polypeptide(L)'
;MGASWNFNRENLFKDSDWLNNGKLRFSWGLTGNNRTQTPYDFYQQITVNPGSNGSFDYVFDGERVPGYYVSNMANERLKWETTEQWNVGIDLGFFDDRLKVTADWYDKVTHDLLLYALLPGSSGYEQGMLNIGKIRNRGFEFTLETVNIKTRQFQWSTSFNIAFNRNRILALSLIHISEPTRPY
;
A
#
# COMPACT_ATOMS: atom_id res chain seq x y z
N MET A 1 -16.17 5.47 0.85
CA MET A 1 -17.29 6.16 0.19
C MET A 1 -17.10 6.08 -1.31
N GLY A 2 -18.18 5.89 -2.09
CA GLY A 2 -18.09 5.85 -3.54
C GLY A 2 -19.31 6.49 -4.17
N ALA A 3 -19.12 7.13 -5.32
CA ALA A 3 -20.18 7.70 -6.14
C ALA A 3 -19.94 7.31 -7.59
N SER A 4 -21.01 7.11 -8.32
CA SER A 4 -20.95 6.91 -9.77
C SER A 4 -22.08 7.65 -10.45
N TRP A 5 -21.76 8.25 -11.59
CA TRP A 5 -22.70 9.01 -12.38
C TRP A 5 -22.72 8.50 -13.83
N ASN A 6 -23.90 8.06 -14.27
CA ASN A 6 -24.12 7.61 -15.64
C ASN A 6 -24.60 8.83 -16.47
N PHE A 7 -23.67 9.58 -17.01
CA PHE A 7 -23.96 10.82 -17.73
C PHE A 7 -24.54 10.59 -19.14
N ASN A 8 -24.40 9.39 -19.69
CA ASN A 8 -25.03 9.04 -20.97
C ASN A 8 -26.57 9.08 -20.94
N ARG A 9 -27.17 9.08 -19.73
CA ARG A 9 -28.64 9.18 -19.56
C ARG A 9 -29.14 10.62 -19.47
N GLU A 10 -28.21 11.58 -19.40
CA GLU A 10 -28.55 12.99 -19.34
C GLU A 10 -29.03 13.50 -20.71
N ASN A 11 -29.89 14.53 -20.72
CA ASN A 11 -30.47 15.08 -21.92
C ASN A 11 -29.45 15.53 -22.98
N LEU A 12 -28.23 15.87 -22.57
CA LEU A 12 -27.15 16.28 -23.47
C LEU A 12 -26.59 15.11 -24.32
N PHE A 13 -26.68 13.87 -23.82
CA PHE A 13 -26.08 12.70 -24.47
C PHE A 13 -27.11 11.64 -24.87
N LYS A 14 -28.37 11.81 -24.47
CA LYS A 14 -29.44 10.84 -24.68
C LYS A 14 -29.73 10.53 -26.15
N ASP A 15 -29.51 11.50 -27.02
CA ASP A 15 -29.75 11.40 -28.46
C ASP A 15 -28.47 11.16 -29.27
N SER A 16 -27.35 10.81 -28.59
CA SER A 16 -26.10 10.51 -29.29
C SER A 16 -26.03 9.03 -29.67
N ASP A 17 -26.14 8.73 -30.95
CA ASP A 17 -26.05 7.37 -31.49
C ASP A 17 -24.65 6.73 -31.33
N TRP A 18 -23.66 7.52 -31.01
CA TRP A 18 -22.25 7.06 -30.91
C TRP A 18 -21.81 6.73 -29.48
N LEU A 19 -22.45 7.27 -28.43
CA LEU A 19 -22.12 7.05 -27.02
C LEU A 19 -23.21 6.21 -26.35
N ASN A 20 -22.97 4.92 -26.21
CA ASN A 20 -23.92 3.98 -25.60
C ASN A 20 -23.78 3.93 -24.08
N ASN A 21 -22.55 4.05 -23.57
CA ASN A 21 -22.27 4.04 -22.14
C ASN A 21 -21.31 5.18 -21.79
N GLY A 22 -21.66 5.93 -20.76
CA GLY A 22 -20.82 6.98 -20.21
C GLY A 22 -21.00 7.02 -18.69
N LYS A 23 -19.98 6.59 -17.97
CA LYS A 23 -20.01 6.50 -16.51
C LYS A 23 -18.75 7.10 -15.92
N LEU A 24 -18.95 8.04 -14.98
CA LEU A 24 -17.89 8.56 -14.13
C LEU A 24 -17.96 7.87 -12.77
N ARG A 25 -16.81 7.46 -12.27
CA ARG A 25 -16.64 6.78 -10.98
C ARG A 25 -15.72 7.59 -10.10
N PHE A 26 -16.08 7.69 -8.84
CA PHE A 26 -15.27 8.30 -7.80
C PHE A 26 -15.35 7.44 -6.56
N SER A 27 -14.21 7.15 -5.94
CA SER A 27 -14.17 6.51 -4.64
C SER A 27 -13.06 7.06 -3.76
N TRP A 28 -13.37 7.11 -2.47
CA TRP A 28 -12.43 7.45 -1.42
C TRP A 28 -12.62 6.49 -0.25
N GLY A 29 -11.51 6.05 0.34
CA GLY A 29 -11.54 5.15 1.48
C GLY A 29 -10.30 5.22 2.33
N LEU A 30 -10.47 4.83 3.57
CA LEU A 30 -9.41 4.59 4.55
C LEU A 30 -9.39 3.10 4.89
N THR A 31 -8.21 2.51 4.88
CA THR A 31 -8.00 1.10 5.25
C THR A 31 -6.91 1.03 6.30
N GLY A 32 -7.19 0.36 7.42
CA GLY A 32 -6.20 0.05 8.44
C GLY A 32 -5.54 -1.30 8.19
N ASN A 33 -4.24 -1.40 8.47
CA ASN A 33 -3.50 -2.64 8.49
C ASN A 33 -2.75 -2.74 9.83
N ASN A 34 -3.00 -3.81 10.58
CA ASN A 34 -2.36 -4.10 11.86
C ASN A 34 -1.39 -5.28 11.78
N ARG A 35 -0.98 -5.66 10.56
CA ARG A 35 -0.13 -6.83 10.35
C ARG A 35 1.30 -6.51 10.79
N THR A 36 1.68 -7.02 11.94
CA THR A 36 3.05 -7.07 12.47
C THR A 36 3.69 -8.42 12.13
N GLN A 37 5.00 -8.54 12.24
CA GLN A 37 5.68 -9.81 12.00
C GLN A 37 5.32 -10.84 13.06
N THR A 38 5.21 -10.40 14.32
CA THR A 38 4.70 -11.21 15.41
C THR A 38 3.54 -10.51 16.11
N PRO A 39 2.53 -11.25 16.61
CA PRO A 39 1.37 -10.65 17.29
C PRO A 39 1.72 -9.86 18.55
N TYR A 40 2.94 -10.04 19.07
CA TYR A 40 3.41 -9.49 20.35
C TYR A 40 4.50 -8.43 20.18
N ASP A 41 4.72 -7.89 18.97
CA ASP A 41 5.78 -6.91 18.71
C ASP A 41 5.66 -5.61 19.52
N PHE A 42 4.50 -5.32 20.07
CA PHE A 42 4.27 -4.16 20.95
C PHE A 42 4.65 -4.41 22.41
N TYR A 43 4.82 -5.69 22.82
CA TYR A 43 5.30 -6.04 24.14
C TYR A 43 6.82 -6.24 24.16
N GLN A 44 7.40 -6.05 25.32
CA GLN A 44 8.78 -6.44 25.59
C GLN A 44 8.90 -7.96 25.57
N GLN A 45 9.78 -8.47 24.74
CA GLN A 45 10.03 -9.90 24.64
C GLN A 45 11.35 -10.26 25.37
N ILE A 46 11.30 -11.30 26.14
CA ILE A 46 12.45 -11.85 26.85
C ILE A 46 12.90 -13.10 26.07
N THR A 47 14.15 -13.11 25.64
CA THR A 47 14.77 -14.27 25.04
C THR A 47 15.61 -14.97 26.11
N VAL A 48 15.27 -16.22 26.39
CA VAL A 48 16.11 -17.11 27.21
C VAL A 48 17.22 -17.59 26.30
N ASN A 49 18.42 -17.65 26.79
CA ASN A 49 19.62 -17.98 26.03
C ASN A 49 19.34 -19.09 24.97
N PRO A 50 19.22 -18.77 23.69
CA PRO A 50 18.93 -19.75 22.66
C PRO A 50 20.19 -20.52 22.22
N GLY A 51 21.35 -20.13 22.75
CA GLY A 51 22.61 -20.57 22.23
C GLY A 51 23.13 -21.80 22.93
N SER A 52 23.40 -22.86 22.18
CA SER A 52 24.22 -23.98 22.60
C SER A 52 25.66 -23.57 23.08
N ASN A 53 26.00 -22.29 22.88
CA ASN A 53 27.36 -21.79 23.14
C ASN A 53 27.54 -21.16 24.53
N GLY A 54 26.47 -21.06 25.33
CA GLY A 54 26.53 -20.50 26.69
C GLY A 54 26.96 -19.04 26.80
N SER A 55 26.84 -18.26 25.73
CA SER A 55 27.30 -16.86 25.66
C SER A 55 26.59 -15.92 26.63
N PHE A 56 25.41 -16.31 27.10
CA PHE A 56 24.58 -15.54 28.04
C PHE A 56 24.30 -16.31 29.34
N ASP A 57 25.00 -17.41 29.59
CA ASP A 57 24.83 -18.15 30.82
C ASP A 57 25.51 -17.44 31.98
N TYR A 58 24.92 -17.56 33.14
CA TYR A 58 25.49 -17.12 34.41
C TYR A 58 26.02 -18.34 35.18
N VAL A 59 27.05 -18.11 35.98
CA VAL A 59 27.48 -19.10 36.95
C VAL A 59 26.93 -18.69 38.31
N PHE A 60 26.09 -19.52 38.88
CA PHE A 60 25.49 -19.33 40.19
C PHE A 60 25.81 -20.57 41.06
N ASP A 61 26.45 -20.34 42.20
CA ASP A 61 26.89 -21.42 43.12
C ASP A 61 27.67 -22.57 42.45
N GLY A 62 28.52 -22.20 41.46
CA GLY A 62 29.31 -23.16 40.69
C GLY A 62 28.56 -23.88 39.57
N GLU A 63 27.27 -23.68 39.46
CA GLU A 63 26.44 -24.22 38.38
C GLU A 63 26.15 -23.22 37.29
N ARG A 64 26.02 -23.70 36.06
CA ARG A 64 25.71 -22.94 34.87
C ARG A 64 24.20 -22.77 34.76
N VAL A 65 23.70 -21.54 34.80
CA VAL A 65 22.28 -21.23 34.70
C VAL A 65 22.02 -20.45 33.41
N PRO A 66 21.02 -20.82 32.61
CA PRO A 66 20.68 -20.09 31.42
C PRO A 66 20.33 -18.61 31.69
N GLY A 67 21.03 -17.71 31.00
CA GLY A 67 20.76 -16.30 31.07
C GLY A 67 19.55 -15.90 30.22
N TYR A 68 19.01 -14.72 30.46
CA TYR A 68 17.99 -14.13 29.67
C TYR A 68 18.28 -12.65 29.40
N TYR A 69 17.81 -12.17 28.27
CA TYR A 69 17.92 -10.75 27.92
C TYR A 69 16.64 -10.26 27.22
N VAL A 70 16.47 -8.97 27.22
CA VAL A 70 15.36 -8.34 26.53
C VAL A 70 15.74 -8.16 25.06
N SER A 71 14.98 -8.80 24.15
CA SER A 71 15.34 -8.86 22.74
C SER A 71 14.80 -7.69 21.91
N ASN A 72 13.72 -7.04 22.35
CA ASN A 72 13.13 -5.91 21.64
C ASN A 72 12.67 -4.82 22.61
N MET A 73 12.59 -3.61 22.09
CA MET A 73 12.00 -2.48 22.81
C MET A 73 10.47 -2.55 22.72
N ALA A 74 9.80 -2.52 23.88
CA ALA A 74 8.35 -2.35 23.91
C ALA A 74 7.93 -1.00 23.33
N ASN A 75 6.84 -0.98 22.57
CA ASN A 75 6.26 0.27 22.08
C ASN A 75 4.73 0.28 22.24
N GLU A 76 4.28 0.80 23.38
CA GLU A 76 2.85 0.93 23.69
C GLU A 76 2.14 1.96 22.79
N ARG A 77 2.87 2.78 22.04
CA ARG A 77 2.33 3.80 21.14
C ARG A 77 2.18 3.32 19.69
N LEU A 78 2.39 2.03 19.45
CA LEU A 78 2.20 1.44 18.14
C LEU A 78 0.77 1.67 17.64
N LYS A 79 0.67 2.17 16.42
CA LYS A 79 -0.60 2.41 15.71
C LYS A 79 -0.67 1.50 14.49
N TRP A 80 -1.87 1.29 14.01
CA TRP A 80 -2.09 0.62 12.73
C TRP A 80 -1.58 1.49 11.58
N GLU A 81 -1.03 0.84 10.57
CA GLU A 81 -0.81 1.51 9.30
C GLU A 81 -2.15 1.95 8.72
N THR A 82 -2.22 3.16 8.25
CA THR A 82 -3.43 3.72 7.64
C THR A 82 -3.16 4.06 6.19
N THR A 83 -3.95 3.50 5.30
CA THR A 83 -3.93 3.80 3.87
C THR A 83 -5.14 4.63 3.50
N GLU A 84 -4.90 5.83 3.01
CA GLU A 84 -5.88 6.68 2.35
C GLU A 84 -5.77 6.49 0.84
N GLN A 85 -6.90 6.24 0.18
CA GLN A 85 -6.94 5.99 -1.26
C GLN A 85 -8.06 6.79 -1.92
N TRP A 86 -7.71 7.45 -3.02
CA TRP A 86 -8.60 8.17 -3.93
C TRP A 86 -8.56 7.47 -5.29
N ASN A 87 -9.73 7.23 -5.87
CA ASN A 87 -9.84 6.70 -7.23
C ASN A 87 -10.84 7.53 -8.02
N VAL A 88 -10.47 7.85 -9.25
CA VAL A 88 -11.34 8.49 -10.24
C VAL A 88 -11.25 7.67 -11.51
N GLY A 89 -12.39 7.23 -12.03
CA GLY A 89 -12.45 6.42 -13.23
C GLY A 89 -13.55 6.89 -14.18
N ILE A 90 -13.33 6.69 -15.46
CA ILE A 90 -14.30 6.91 -16.52
C ILE A 90 -14.44 5.65 -17.38
N ASP A 91 -15.67 5.24 -17.61
CA ASP A 91 -16.03 4.15 -18.51
C ASP A 91 -16.84 4.71 -19.68
N LEU A 92 -16.38 4.48 -20.89
CA LEU A 92 -17.01 4.91 -22.12
C LEU A 92 -17.29 3.72 -23.02
N GLY A 93 -18.48 3.66 -23.58
CA GLY A 93 -18.86 2.66 -24.58
C GLY A 93 -19.39 3.35 -25.85
N PHE A 94 -18.84 3.00 -26.99
CA PHE A 94 -19.16 3.58 -28.27
C PHE A 94 -19.60 2.51 -29.27
N PHE A 95 -20.46 2.90 -30.23
CA PHE A 95 -20.88 2.08 -31.38
C PHE A 95 -21.47 0.73 -30.96
N ASP A 96 -22.53 0.74 -30.17
CA ASP A 96 -23.16 -0.46 -29.60
C ASP A 96 -22.15 -1.34 -28.82
N ASP A 97 -21.36 -0.69 -27.96
CA ASP A 97 -20.31 -1.34 -27.14
C ASP A 97 -19.22 -2.06 -27.95
N ARG A 98 -19.07 -1.73 -29.22
CA ARG A 98 -17.97 -2.26 -30.04
C ARG A 98 -16.61 -1.67 -29.67
N LEU A 99 -16.60 -0.50 -29.08
CA LEU A 99 -15.42 0.15 -28.55
C LEU A 99 -15.69 0.54 -27.09
N LYS A 100 -14.93 -0.04 -26.18
CA LYS A 100 -14.97 0.30 -24.74
C LYS A 100 -13.64 0.87 -24.31
N VAL A 101 -13.72 1.99 -23.59
CA VAL A 101 -12.58 2.69 -23.04
C VAL A 101 -12.78 2.83 -21.54
N THR A 102 -11.85 2.36 -20.76
CA THR A 102 -11.80 2.58 -19.32
C THR A 102 -10.50 3.29 -18.97
N ALA A 103 -10.60 4.36 -18.22
CA ALA A 103 -9.44 5.09 -17.72
C ALA A 103 -9.62 5.34 -16.23
N ASP A 104 -8.65 4.91 -15.45
CA ASP A 104 -8.62 5.02 -14.00
C ASP A 104 -7.39 5.77 -13.53
N TRP A 105 -7.58 6.70 -12.63
CA TRP A 105 -6.52 7.35 -11.90
C TRP A 105 -6.67 7.08 -10.41
N TYR A 106 -5.57 6.77 -9.75
CA TYR A 106 -5.55 6.56 -8.32
C TYR A 106 -4.40 7.28 -7.64
N ASP A 107 -4.63 7.66 -6.39
CA ASP A 107 -3.65 8.19 -5.45
C ASP A 107 -3.84 7.50 -4.11
N LYS A 108 -2.84 6.76 -3.68
CA LYS A 108 -2.82 5.97 -2.46
C LYS A 108 -1.67 6.42 -1.58
N VAL A 109 -1.98 6.85 -0.36
CA VAL A 109 -1.00 7.27 0.64
C VAL A 109 -1.13 6.37 1.86
N THR A 110 -0.05 5.65 2.19
CA THR A 110 0.04 4.87 3.42
C THR A 110 0.85 5.67 4.43
N HIS A 111 0.26 5.88 5.59
CA HIS A 111 0.82 6.56 6.74
C HIS A 111 1.16 5.55 7.84
N ASP A 112 2.02 5.95 8.75
CA ASP A 112 2.35 5.19 9.97
C ASP A 112 2.83 3.76 9.66
N LEU A 113 3.64 3.60 8.61
CA LEU A 113 4.21 2.30 8.25
C LEU A 113 4.95 1.69 9.43
N LEU A 114 4.65 0.44 9.70
CA LEU A 114 5.27 -0.36 10.76
C LEU A 114 6.61 -0.92 10.27
N LEU A 115 7.70 -0.36 10.79
CA LEU A 115 9.04 -0.74 10.41
C LEU A 115 9.91 -0.98 11.64
N TYR A 116 10.81 -1.96 11.55
CA TYR A 116 11.89 -2.09 12.52
C TYR A 116 12.93 -1.00 12.27
N ALA A 117 13.16 -0.18 13.27
CA ALA A 117 14.22 0.82 13.26
C ALA A 117 15.39 0.33 14.09
N LEU A 118 16.60 0.51 13.59
CA LEU A 118 17.82 0.31 14.36
C LEU A 118 17.91 1.39 15.45
N LEU A 119 18.18 0.97 16.65
CA LEU A 119 18.31 1.87 17.80
C LEU A 119 19.79 2.08 18.15
N PRO A 120 20.13 3.24 18.73
CA PRO A 120 21.48 3.45 19.24
C PRO A 120 21.84 2.40 20.30
N GLY A 121 23.06 1.88 20.29
CA GLY A 121 23.52 0.88 21.27
C GLY A 121 23.39 1.32 22.73
N SER A 122 23.35 2.63 22.99
CA SER A 122 23.10 3.19 24.33
C SER A 122 21.69 2.92 24.85
N SER A 123 20.74 2.54 23.98
CA SER A 123 19.38 2.16 24.38
C SER A 123 19.30 0.78 25.04
N GLY A 124 20.32 -0.05 24.85
CA GLY A 124 20.33 -1.45 25.27
C GLY A 124 19.55 -2.40 24.33
N TYR A 125 19.02 -1.89 23.22
CA TYR A 125 18.28 -2.67 22.23
C TYR A 125 18.90 -2.51 20.85
N GLU A 126 18.82 -3.56 20.03
CA GLU A 126 19.30 -3.48 18.65
C GLU A 126 18.27 -2.79 17.73
N GLN A 127 17.00 -3.09 17.96
CA GLN A 127 15.92 -2.59 17.11
C GLN A 127 14.60 -2.46 17.88
N GLY A 128 13.69 -1.68 17.33
CA GLY A 128 12.34 -1.55 17.83
C GLY A 128 11.33 -1.33 16.71
N MET A 129 10.11 -1.81 16.89
CA MET A 129 9.01 -1.58 15.96
C MET A 129 8.45 -0.16 16.16
N LEU A 130 8.44 0.62 15.10
CA LEU A 130 8.00 2.03 15.14
C LEU A 130 7.13 2.36 13.93
N ASN A 131 6.21 3.33 14.09
CA ASN A 131 5.44 3.92 13.01
C ASN A 131 6.24 5.07 12.38
N ILE A 132 7.10 4.78 11.40
CA ILE A 132 8.08 5.74 10.89
C ILE A 132 8.10 5.89 9.38
N GLY A 133 7.07 5.52 8.69
CA GLY A 133 7.08 5.60 7.24
C GLY A 133 5.84 6.23 6.66
N LYS A 134 6.02 6.89 5.51
CA LYS A 134 4.93 7.37 4.67
C LYS A 134 5.29 7.14 3.21
N ILE A 135 4.44 6.43 2.49
CA ILE A 135 4.63 6.10 1.08
C ILE A 135 3.41 6.54 0.29
N ARG A 136 3.65 7.09 -0.89
CA ARG A 136 2.61 7.44 -1.85
C ARG A 136 2.77 6.62 -3.12
N ASN A 137 1.69 5.98 -3.54
CA ASN A 137 1.54 5.33 -4.82
C ASN A 137 0.46 6.04 -5.61
N ARG A 138 0.78 6.53 -6.79
CA ARG A 138 -0.18 7.10 -7.71
C ARG A 138 0.02 6.54 -9.08
N GLY A 139 -1.05 6.36 -9.80
CA GLY A 139 -0.96 5.80 -11.13
C GLY A 139 -2.15 6.14 -11.99
N PHE A 140 -2.02 5.75 -13.22
CA PHE A 140 -3.03 5.84 -14.25
C PHE A 140 -3.09 4.51 -14.98
N GLU A 141 -4.29 3.99 -15.17
CA GLU A 141 -4.56 2.75 -15.89
C GLU A 141 -5.50 3.05 -17.04
N PHE A 142 -5.21 2.51 -18.20
CA PHE A 142 -6.01 2.68 -19.40
C PHE A 142 -6.26 1.32 -20.04
N THR A 143 -7.52 1.03 -20.31
CA THR A 143 -7.96 -0.20 -20.98
C THR A 143 -8.80 0.17 -22.18
N LEU A 144 -8.48 -0.45 -23.31
CA LEU A 144 -9.19 -0.33 -24.57
C LEU A 144 -9.64 -1.71 -25.02
N GLU A 145 -10.92 -1.89 -25.21
CA GLU A 145 -11.49 -3.13 -25.75
C GLU A 145 -12.24 -2.81 -27.04
N THR A 146 -11.98 -3.60 -28.07
CA THR A 146 -12.61 -3.42 -29.38
C THR A 146 -13.17 -4.73 -29.90
N VAL A 147 -14.35 -4.69 -30.50
CA VAL A 147 -14.93 -5.76 -31.29
C VAL A 147 -14.74 -5.42 -32.77
N ASN A 148 -13.65 -5.90 -33.36
CA ASN A 148 -13.24 -5.54 -34.71
C ASN A 148 -14.17 -6.15 -35.75
N ILE A 149 -14.46 -7.45 -35.64
CA ILE A 149 -15.33 -8.20 -36.55
C ILE A 149 -16.32 -9.01 -35.71
N LYS A 150 -17.60 -8.92 -36.04
CA LYS A 150 -18.65 -9.76 -35.45
C LYS A 150 -19.58 -10.24 -36.57
N THR A 151 -19.47 -11.52 -36.92
CA THR A 151 -20.35 -12.21 -37.83
C THR A 151 -21.01 -13.40 -37.13
N ARG A 152 -21.94 -14.08 -37.80
CA ARG A 152 -22.61 -15.25 -37.25
C ARG A 152 -21.65 -16.41 -36.91
N GLN A 153 -20.52 -16.52 -37.63
CA GLN A 153 -19.58 -17.65 -37.53
C GLN A 153 -18.21 -17.23 -36.99
N PHE A 154 -17.92 -15.93 -36.94
CA PHE A 154 -16.60 -15.44 -36.57
C PHE A 154 -16.70 -14.14 -35.78
N GLN A 155 -15.99 -14.08 -34.64
CA GLN A 155 -15.84 -12.88 -33.85
C GLN A 155 -14.36 -12.64 -33.55
N TRP A 156 -13.90 -11.43 -33.82
CA TRP A 156 -12.56 -10.97 -33.47
C TRP A 156 -12.66 -9.73 -32.58
N SER A 157 -12.08 -9.84 -31.39
CA SER A 157 -11.97 -8.75 -30.43
C SER A 157 -10.51 -8.54 -30.05
N THR A 158 -10.16 -7.31 -29.72
CA THR A 158 -8.83 -6.94 -29.23
C THR A 158 -9.00 -6.22 -27.90
N SER A 159 -8.15 -6.57 -26.92
CA SER A 159 -8.03 -5.87 -25.65
C SER A 159 -6.59 -5.37 -25.48
N PHE A 160 -6.46 -4.10 -25.14
CA PHE A 160 -5.19 -3.47 -24.84
C PHE A 160 -5.28 -2.79 -23.49
N ASN A 161 -4.29 -3.00 -22.64
CA ASN A 161 -4.18 -2.30 -21.37
C ASN A 161 -2.78 -1.72 -21.19
N ILE A 162 -2.69 -0.58 -20.51
CA ILE A 162 -1.45 0.05 -20.12
C ILE A 162 -1.62 0.69 -18.74
N ALA A 163 -0.63 0.50 -17.88
CA ALA A 163 -0.61 1.06 -16.55
C ALA A 163 0.68 1.83 -16.29
N PHE A 164 0.56 3.00 -15.71
CA PHE A 164 1.67 3.81 -15.24
C PHE A 164 1.56 3.96 -13.73
N ASN A 165 2.55 3.51 -13.00
CA ASN A 165 2.61 3.62 -11.56
C ASN A 165 3.86 4.36 -11.13
N ARG A 166 3.71 5.27 -10.16
CA ARG A 166 4.81 5.98 -9.53
C ARG A 166 4.72 5.82 -8.02
N ASN A 167 5.72 5.17 -7.47
CA ASN A 167 5.92 5.05 -6.03
C ASN A 167 6.88 6.14 -5.54
N ARG A 168 6.59 6.75 -4.39
CA ARG A 168 7.44 7.74 -3.74
C ARG A 168 7.37 7.58 -2.23
N ILE A 169 8.53 7.48 -1.61
CA ILE A 169 8.67 7.57 -0.16
C ILE A 169 8.57 9.07 0.20
N LEU A 170 7.62 9.40 1.07
CA LEU A 170 7.38 10.76 1.53
C LEU A 170 8.11 11.07 2.84
N ALA A 171 8.21 10.05 3.71
CA ALA A 171 8.95 10.11 4.96
C ALA A 171 9.40 8.71 5.35
N LEU A 172 10.58 8.60 5.95
CA LEU A 172 11.16 7.31 6.38
C LEU A 172 11.84 7.40 7.76
N SER A 173 11.80 8.52 8.46
CA SER A 173 12.54 8.68 9.72
C SER A 173 11.78 9.50 10.75
N LEU A 174 12.01 9.16 12.04
CA LEU A 174 11.64 9.99 13.18
C LEU A 174 12.56 11.22 13.33
N ILE A 175 13.76 11.13 12.83
CA ILE A 175 14.74 12.20 12.86
C ILE A 175 14.72 12.84 11.48
N HIS A 176 14.22 14.04 11.39
CA HIS A 176 14.35 14.91 10.24
C HIS A 176 15.83 15.32 10.05
N ILE A 177 16.63 14.41 9.53
CA ILE A 177 17.87 14.79 8.87
C ILE A 177 17.51 14.98 7.42
N SER A 178 16.79 16.03 7.12
CA SER A 178 16.63 16.51 5.77
C SER A 178 17.51 17.71 5.57
N GLU A 179 18.78 17.50 5.36
CA GLU A 179 19.45 18.37 4.42
C GLU A 179 19.28 17.71 3.04
N PRO A 180 18.66 18.40 2.09
CA PRO A 180 18.79 18.03 0.71
C PRO A 180 20.25 18.30 0.34
N THR A 181 21.08 17.27 0.30
CA THR A 181 22.33 17.35 -0.43
C THR A 181 21.99 17.73 -1.85
N ARG A 182 22.14 19.01 -2.18
CA ARG A 182 22.20 19.45 -3.57
C ARG A 182 23.35 18.69 -4.22
N PRO A 183 23.15 17.95 -5.29
CA PRO A 183 24.29 17.52 -6.10
C PRO A 183 24.91 18.76 -6.72
N TYR A 184 26.20 18.90 -6.55
CA TYR A 184 27.02 19.84 -7.30
C TYR A 184 27.04 19.48 -8.78
#